data_7b874622f6259b94f01c590ed7efd538
#
_entry.id   7b874622f6259b94f01c590ed7efd538
#
_cell.length_a   1.000
_cell.length_b   1.000
_cell.length_c   1.000
_cell.angle_alpha   90.00
_cell.angle_beta   90.00
_cell.angle_gamma   90.00
#
_symmetry.space_group_name_H-M   'P 1'
#
loop_
_entity.id
_entity.type
_entity.pdbx_description
1 polymer ?
#
loop_
_entity_poly.entity_id
_entity_poly.type
_entity_poly.pdbx_seq_one_letter_code
_entity_poly.pdbx_strand_id
1 'polypeptide(L)'
;LAHNGGLQNENPASINEVRGARRALLWLLAALLRVWGRTLRFEADAATHERLSYADEPAALVIWHNRLFVSAEYFRRYRTKRSVYALVSASKDGAWLAAFYRMIGLIPVRGSSSNFGREAGKALIEVMRAGHDIGITPDGPRGPMYVVEPGVLVVTRRNNAPMVLVGVEFTRAWRLKSWDRFYIPWPFSRVILRCSVLPAKNANGEKLSADDVRAALIAISPDKD
;
A
#
# COMPACT_ATOMS: atom_id res chain seq x y z
N LEU A 1 24.79 7.04 23.68
CA LEU A 1 24.56 8.23 22.85
C LEU A 1 24.29 7.78 21.43
N ALA A 2 23.01 7.49 21.13
CA ALA A 2 22.52 7.10 19.82
C ALA A 2 22.34 8.36 18.97
N HIS A 3 23.04 8.42 17.84
CA HIS A 3 22.92 9.47 16.86
C HIS A 3 21.62 9.27 16.07
N ASN A 4 20.60 10.04 16.43
CA ASN A 4 19.37 10.19 15.68
C ASN A 4 19.64 11.03 14.43
N GLY A 5 20.15 10.38 13.37
CA GLY A 5 20.26 10.97 12.03
C GLY A 5 18.89 10.98 11.38
N GLY A 6 18.13 12.05 11.58
CA GLY A 6 16.79 12.21 11.03
C GLY A 6 16.80 12.23 9.50
N LEU A 7 16.00 11.36 8.91
CA LEU A 7 15.55 11.50 7.54
C LEU A 7 14.59 12.69 7.45
N GLN A 8 15.10 13.91 7.57
CA GLN A 8 14.44 15.13 7.17
C GLN A 8 14.56 15.25 5.65
N ASN A 9 13.79 14.47 4.91
CA ASN A 9 13.56 14.76 3.51
C ASN A 9 12.35 15.69 3.38
N GLU A 10 12.37 16.76 4.18
CA GLU A 10 11.52 17.91 3.98
C GLU A 10 12.16 18.76 2.89
N ASN A 11 11.71 18.55 1.66
CA ASN A 11 11.88 19.59 0.65
C ASN A 11 10.92 20.74 1.01
N PRO A 12 11.40 21.89 1.55
CA PRO A 12 10.52 22.94 2.07
C PRO A 12 9.79 23.73 0.99
N ALA A 13 10.09 23.48 -0.27
CA ALA A 13 9.47 24.18 -1.38
C ALA A 13 8.23 23.44 -1.86
N SER A 14 7.06 23.78 -1.30
CA SER A 14 5.71 23.39 -1.73
C SER A 14 4.98 22.31 -0.91
N ILE A 15 5.01 22.43 0.40
CA ILE A 15 3.95 21.82 1.20
C ILE A 15 2.73 22.74 1.04
N ASN A 16 1.91 22.50 0.02
CA ASN A 16 0.53 22.97 -0.02
C ASN A 16 -0.22 22.27 1.12
N GLU A 17 -0.03 22.75 2.34
CA GLU A 17 -0.75 22.23 3.50
C GLU A 17 -2.24 22.47 3.29
N VAL A 18 -3.00 21.41 3.32
CA VAL A 18 -4.46 21.52 3.32
C VAL A 18 -4.90 22.11 4.63
N ARG A 19 -5.44 23.34 4.61
CA ARG A 19 -5.83 24.12 5.78
C ARG A 19 -7.35 24.41 5.81
N GLY A 20 -7.85 24.83 6.96
CA GLY A 20 -9.22 25.28 7.13
C GLY A 20 -10.29 24.22 6.81
N ALA A 21 -11.39 24.63 6.19
CA ALA A 21 -12.55 23.77 5.91
C ALA A 21 -12.18 22.52 5.09
N ARG A 22 -11.19 22.61 4.23
CA ARG A 22 -10.69 21.47 3.44
C ARG A 22 -10.08 20.38 4.34
N ARG A 23 -9.31 20.77 5.37
CA ARG A 23 -8.75 19.84 6.35
C ARG A 23 -9.85 19.17 7.18
N ALA A 24 -10.87 19.94 7.58
CA ALA A 24 -12.02 19.41 8.30
C ALA A 24 -12.79 18.37 7.48
N LEU A 25 -12.99 18.63 6.17
CA LEU A 25 -13.62 17.68 5.25
C LEU A 25 -12.82 16.39 5.13
N LEU A 26 -11.49 16.46 4.97
CA LEU A 26 -10.63 15.27 4.92
C LEU A 26 -10.66 14.49 6.23
N TRP A 27 -10.69 15.19 7.36
CA TRP A 27 -10.82 14.54 8.66
C TRP A 27 -12.15 13.80 8.80
N LEU A 28 -13.25 14.43 8.37
CA LEU A 28 -14.57 13.80 8.37
C LEU A 28 -14.58 12.56 7.48
N LEU A 29 -14.00 12.64 6.27
CA LEU A 29 -13.88 11.50 5.36
C LEU A 29 -13.03 10.38 5.97
N ALA A 30 -11.90 10.70 6.58
CA ALA A 30 -11.06 9.72 7.26
C ALA A 30 -11.76 9.07 8.45
N ALA A 31 -12.54 9.85 9.23
CA ALA A 31 -13.35 9.34 10.32
C ALA A 31 -14.45 8.39 9.80
N LEU A 32 -15.16 8.79 8.74
CA LEU A 32 -16.17 7.96 8.10
C LEU A 32 -15.59 6.62 7.61
N LEU A 33 -14.46 6.64 6.92
CA LEU A 33 -13.79 5.43 6.44
C LEU A 33 -13.30 4.55 7.60
N ARG A 34 -12.84 5.15 8.71
CA ARG A 34 -12.49 4.39 9.91
C ARG A 34 -13.70 3.71 10.55
N VAL A 35 -14.80 4.43 10.67
CA VAL A 35 -16.05 3.85 11.20
C VAL A 35 -16.53 2.73 10.27
N TRP A 36 -16.55 2.97 8.97
CA TRP A 36 -16.92 1.97 7.98
C TRP A 36 -16.01 0.75 8.03
N GLY A 37 -14.69 0.94 8.03
CA GLY A 37 -13.71 -0.15 8.15
C GLY A 37 -13.90 -1.01 9.41
N ARG A 38 -14.30 -0.39 10.53
CA ARG A 38 -14.61 -1.11 11.78
C ARG A 38 -15.87 -1.98 11.70
N THR A 39 -16.80 -1.66 10.81
CA THR A 39 -17.99 -2.50 10.57
C THR A 39 -17.65 -3.76 9.78
N LEU A 40 -16.53 -3.78 9.05
CA LEU A 40 -16.14 -4.91 8.24
C LEU A 40 -15.60 -6.06 9.11
N ARG A 41 -16.00 -7.27 8.76
CA ARG A 41 -15.58 -8.50 9.44
C ARG A 41 -14.41 -9.12 8.70
N PHE A 42 -13.20 -8.88 9.20
CA PHE A 42 -11.98 -9.43 8.63
C PHE A 42 -11.80 -10.88 9.06
N GLU A 43 -11.62 -11.76 8.09
CA GLU A 43 -11.37 -13.18 8.26
C GLU A 43 -10.04 -13.53 7.60
N ALA A 44 -9.18 -14.22 8.35
CA ALA A 44 -7.91 -14.78 7.88
C ALA A 44 -7.66 -16.09 8.62
N ASP A 45 -7.15 -17.10 7.94
CA ASP A 45 -6.66 -18.30 8.62
C ASP A 45 -5.37 -18.00 9.41
N ALA A 46 -4.96 -18.92 10.27
CA ALA A 46 -3.81 -18.74 11.17
C ALA A 46 -2.52 -18.46 10.38
N ALA A 47 -2.28 -19.17 9.29
CA ALA A 47 -1.09 -18.99 8.46
C ALA A 47 -1.09 -17.64 7.75
N THR A 48 -2.23 -17.20 7.26
CA THR A 48 -2.41 -15.87 6.67
C THR A 48 -2.19 -14.78 7.73
N HIS A 49 -2.76 -14.94 8.93
CA HIS A 49 -2.57 -13.98 10.03
C HIS A 49 -1.09 -13.85 10.41
N GLU A 50 -0.36 -14.95 10.53
CA GLU A 50 1.08 -14.95 10.82
C GLU A 50 1.86 -14.20 9.73
N ARG A 51 1.63 -14.53 8.45
CA ARG A 51 2.31 -13.88 7.31
C ARG A 51 1.99 -12.38 7.22
N LEU A 52 0.73 -12.00 7.42
CA LEU A 52 0.33 -10.59 7.40
C LEU A 52 0.94 -9.79 8.55
N SER A 53 1.20 -10.44 9.68
CA SER A 53 1.81 -9.84 10.87
C SER A 53 3.35 -9.93 10.88
N TYR A 54 3.94 -10.60 9.88
CA TYR A 54 5.39 -10.73 9.74
C TYR A 54 6.08 -9.36 9.76
N ALA A 55 7.03 -9.19 10.66
CA ALA A 55 7.69 -7.91 10.89
C ALA A 55 9.17 -8.05 11.27
N ASP A 56 9.84 -9.17 10.91
CA ASP A 56 11.24 -9.40 11.24
C ASP A 56 12.16 -8.53 10.39
N GLU A 57 11.77 -8.27 9.16
CA GLU A 57 12.47 -7.37 8.24
C GLU A 57 11.50 -6.45 7.49
N PRO A 58 11.99 -5.32 6.91
CA PRO A 58 11.18 -4.46 6.05
C PRO A 58 10.64 -5.21 4.83
N ALA A 59 9.38 -5.00 4.52
CA ALA A 59 8.72 -5.67 3.40
C ALA A 59 7.97 -4.70 2.49
N ALA A 60 7.83 -5.08 1.22
CA ALA A 60 6.89 -4.44 0.32
C ALA A 60 5.52 -5.10 0.46
N LEU A 61 4.54 -4.36 0.96
CA LEU A 61 3.15 -4.79 1.04
C LEU A 61 2.47 -4.51 -0.28
N VAL A 62 2.14 -5.56 -1.02
CA VAL A 62 1.66 -5.48 -2.40
C VAL A 62 0.19 -5.87 -2.45
N ILE A 63 -0.64 -4.95 -2.91
CA ILE A 63 -2.10 -5.11 -3.01
C ILE A 63 -2.59 -4.49 -4.31
N TRP A 64 -3.58 -5.08 -4.98
CA TRP A 64 -4.18 -4.47 -6.15
C TRP A 64 -4.85 -3.12 -5.85
N HIS A 65 -4.76 -2.17 -6.76
CA HIS A 65 -5.30 -0.81 -6.59
C HIS A 65 -6.80 -0.84 -6.24
N ASN A 66 -7.55 -1.69 -6.88
CA ASN A 66 -8.99 -1.83 -6.64
C ASN A 66 -9.38 -2.45 -5.28
N ARG A 67 -8.42 -2.88 -4.48
CA ARG A 67 -8.62 -3.42 -3.12
C ARG A 67 -8.21 -2.44 -2.01
N LEU A 68 -7.77 -1.23 -2.36
CA LEU A 68 -7.20 -0.25 -1.41
C LEU A 68 -8.16 0.20 -0.31
N PHE A 69 -9.48 0.04 -0.48
CA PHE A 69 -10.45 0.45 0.54
C PHE A 69 -10.13 -0.09 1.94
N VAL A 70 -9.63 -1.32 2.03
CA VAL A 70 -9.32 -1.98 3.31
C VAL A 70 -7.91 -1.73 3.83
N SER A 71 -7.05 -1.08 3.06
CA SER A 71 -5.62 -0.94 3.39
C SER A 71 -5.38 -0.28 4.74
N ALA A 72 -6.11 0.80 5.06
CA ALA A 72 -5.98 1.50 6.34
C ALA A 72 -6.28 0.59 7.53
N GLU A 73 -7.36 -0.20 7.44
CA GLU A 73 -7.77 -1.10 8.50
C GLU A 73 -6.85 -2.33 8.57
N TYR A 74 -6.37 -2.81 7.41
CA TYR A 74 -5.36 -3.86 7.33
C TYR A 74 -4.07 -3.45 8.03
N PHE A 75 -3.50 -2.29 7.71
CA PHE A 75 -2.26 -1.81 8.34
C PHE A 75 -2.41 -1.63 9.84
N ARG A 76 -3.53 -1.08 10.29
CA ARG A 76 -3.85 -0.92 11.70
C ARG A 76 -3.92 -2.26 12.46
N ARG A 77 -4.39 -3.32 11.84
CA ARG A 77 -4.56 -4.64 12.49
C ARG A 77 -3.30 -5.49 12.46
N TYR A 78 -2.58 -5.50 11.34
CA TYR A 78 -1.52 -6.48 11.07
C TYR A 78 -0.11 -5.87 11.01
N ARG A 79 0.02 -4.55 10.79
CA ARG A 79 1.33 -3.88 10.65
C ARG A 79 1.61 -2.90 11.78
N THR A 80 1.37 -3.31 13.02
CA THR A 80 1.49 -2.45 14.21
C THR A 80 2.93 -2.19 14.65
N LYS A 81 3.88 -3.04 14.25
CA LYS A 81 5.29 -2.95 14.66
C LYS A 81 6.14 -2.07 13.73
N ARG A 82 5.66 -1.75 12.53
CA ARG A 82 6.41 -0.97 11.54
C ARG A 82 5.53 0.10 10.92
N SER A 83 6.16 1.24 10.62
CA SER A 83 5.49 2.28 9.83
C SER A 83 5.40 1.85 8.37
N VAL A 84 4.26 2.12 7.74
CA VAL A 84 4.03 1.83 6.32
C VAL A 84 4.04 3.12 5.53
N TYR A 85 4.94 3.21 4.58
CA TYR A 85 5.08 4.34 3.68
C TYR A 85 4.41 4.04 2.34
N ALA A 86 3.67 5.01 1.81
CA ALA A 86 2.98 4.87 0.53
C ALA A 86 3.32 6.02 -0.40
N LEU A 87 3.56 5.69 -1.68
CA LEU A 87 3.92 6.67 -2.69
C LEU A 87 2.72 7.55 -3.06
N VAL A 88 2.94 8.86 -3.09
CA VAL A 88 1.94 9.86 -3.48
C VAL A 88 2.54 10.83 -4.48
N SER A 89 1.78 11.22 -5.49
CA SER A 89 2.20 12.24 -6.46
C SER A 89 2.59 13.56 -5.80
N ALA A 90 3.62 14.23 -6.32
CA ALA A 90 4.02 15.56 -5.90
C ALA A 90 3.06 16.67 -6.35
N SER A 91 2.03 16.36 -7.16
CA SER A 91 1.03 17.31 -7.64
C SER A 91 0.19 17.94 -6.51
N LYS A 92 -0.58 18.99 -6.82
CA LYS A 92 -1.52 19.62 -5.88
C LYS A 92 -2.56 18.60 -5.39
N ASP A 93 -3.07 17.74 -6.27
CA ASP A 93 -4.02 16.68 -5.91
C ASP A 93 -3.38 15.64 -5.00
N GLY A 94 -2.09 15.31 -5.23
CA GLY A 94 -1.31 14.48 -4.33
C GLY A 94 -1.16 15.07 -2.93
N ALA A 95 -1.24 16.39 -2.73
CA ALA A 95 -1.20 16.98 -1.39
C ALA A 95 -2.43 16.60 -0.56
N TRP A 96 -3.62 16.51 -1.19
CA TRP A 96 -4.84 16.04 -0.54
C TRP A 96 -4.71 14.57 -0.13
N LEU A 97 -4.21 13.74 -1.06
CA LEU A 97 -4.01 12.32 -0.80
C LEU A 97 -2.96 12.10 0.30
N ALA A 98 -1.89 12.89 0.33
CA ALA A 98 -0.88 12.81 1.37
C ALA A 98 -1.45 13.20 2.76
N ALA A 99 -2.27 14.27 2.83
CA ALA A 99 -2.95 14.64 4.05
C ALA A 99 -3.91 13.56 4.53
N PHE A 100 -4.67 12.97 3.60
CA PHE A 100 -5.58 11.87 3.87
C PHE A 100 -4.82 10.62 4.36
N TYR A 101 -3.72 10.23 3.73
CA TYR A 101 -2.90 9.08 4.15
C TYR A 101 -2.41 9.22 5.58
N ARG A 102 -1.89 10.41 5.97
CA ARG A 102 -1.51 10.67 7.37
C ARG A 102 -2.68 10.49 8.34
N MET A 103 -3.89 10.90 7.96
CA MET A 103 -5.09 10.75 8.80
C MET A 103 -5.51 9.29 8.98
N ILE A 104 -5.22 8.41 8.03
CA ILE A 104 -5.53 6.98 8.13
C ILE A 104 -4.37 6.13 8.66
N GLY A 105 -3.23 6.75 8.98
CA GLY A 105 -2.08 6.07 9.60
C GLY A 105 -1.00 5.59 8.62
N LEU A 106 -1.04 6.03 7.37
CA LEU A 106 0.03 5.83 6.37
C LEU A 106 0.95 7.04 6.31
N ILE A 107 2.23 6.82 6.03
CA ILE A 107 3.19 7.90 5.86
C ILE A 107 3.41 8.13 4.35
N PRO A 108 3.00 9.30 3.82
CA PRO A 108 3.15 9.58 2.41
C PRO A 108 4.61 9.88 2.04
N VAL A 109 5.12 9.22 1.00
CA VAL A 109 6.35 9.58 0.31
C VAL A 109 5.98 10.37 -0.94
N ARG A 110 6.47 11.59 -1.06
CA ARG A 110 6.17 12.47 -2.21
C ARG A 110 7.20 12.23 -3.31
N GLY A 111 6.74 11.84 -4.50
CA GLY A 111 7.58 11.67 -5.69
C GLY A 111 7.43 12.81 -6.69
N SER A 112 8.52 13.19 -7.38
CA SER A 112 8.49 14.22 -8.44
C SER A 112 7.62 13.82 -9.62
N SER A 113 6.94 14.78 -10.25
CA SER A 113 6.03 14.56 -11.38
C SER A 113 6.74 14.31 -12.72
N SER A 114 7.97 14.78 -12.90
CA SER A 114 8.69 14.76 -14.18
C SER A 114 9.55 13.50 -14.38
N ASN A 115 10.03 12.88 -13.27
CA ASN A 115 10.81 11.63 -13.27
C ASN A 115 10.20 10.60 -12.30
N PHE A 116 8.87 10.56 -12.24
CA PHE A 116 8.07 9.92 -11.21
C PHE A 116 8.53 8.49 -10.86
N GLY A 117 8.88 7.68 -11.86
CA GLY A 117 9.29 6.29 -11.63
C GLY A 117 10.65 6.15 -10.94
N ARG A 118 11.64 6.94 -11.32
CA ARG A 118 13.02 6.79 -10.85
C ARG A 118 13.23 7.39 -9.45
N GLU A 119 12.78 8.64 -9.24
CA GLU A 119 12.93 9.32 -7.95
C GLU A 119 12.06 8.69 -6.88
N ALA A 120 10.83 8.33 -7.23
CA ALA A 120 9.93 7.60 -6.37
C ALA A 120 10.50 6.24 -5.94
N GLY A 121 11.06 5.49 -6.88
CA GLY A 121 11.75 4.23 -6.60
C GLY A 121 12.92 4.41 -5.65
N LYS A 122 13.76 5.45 -5.83
CA LYS A 122 14.86 5.77 -4.92
C LYS A 122 14.35 6.08 -3.50
N ALA A 123 13.32 6.92 -3.38
CA ALA A 123 12.74 7.28 -2.09
C ALA A 123 12.21 6.04 -1.35
N LEU A 124 11.51 5.12 -2.05
CA LEU A 124 11.05 3.87 -1.45
C LEU A 124 12.19 2.93 -1.05
N ILE A 125 13.28 2.88 -1.83
CA ILE A 125 14.48 2.13 -1.48
C ILE A 125 15.07 2.64 -0.16
N GLU A 126 15.21 3.95 0.01
CA GLU A 126 15.72 4.56 1.24
C GLU A 126 14.80 4.34 2.44
N VAL A 127 13.49 4.40 2.25
CA VAL A 127 12.50 4.06 3.29
C VAL A 127 12.71 2.64 3.80
N MET A 128 12.87 1.66 2.90
CA MET A 128 13.10 0.28 3.29
C MET A 128 14.45 0.09 3.98
N ARG A 129 15.51 0.77 3.51
CA ARG A 129 16.84 0.77 4.19
C ARG A 129 16.78 1.33 5.59
N ALA A 130 15.90 2.30 5.83
CA ALA A 130 15.65 2.86 7.15
C ALA A 130 14.84 1.93 8.08
N GLY A 131 14.49 0.73 7.63
CA GLY A 131 13.78 -0.27 8.44
C GLY A 131 12.25 -0.17 8.40
N HIS A 132 11.69 0.51 7.41
CA HIS A 132 10.23 0.69 7.28
C HIS A 132 9.63 -0.14 6.15
N ASP A 133 8.36 -0.43 6.26
CA ASP A 133 7.58 -1.08 5.20
C ASP A 133 7.13 -0.06 4.14
N ILE A 134 6.90 -0.56 2.94
CA ILE A 134 6.28 0.22 1.87
C ILE A 134 4.98 -0.45 1.41
N GLY A 135 3.97 0.35 1.14
CA GLY A 135 2.73 -0.08 0.49
C GLY A 135 2.77 0.28 -0.99
N ILE A 136 2.59 -0.72 -1.85
CA ILE A 136 2.61 -0.55 -3.31
C ILE A 136 1.39 -1.21 -3.94
N THR A 137 0.75 -0.48 -4.86
CA THR A 137 -0.19 -1.03 -5.83
C THR A 137 0.57 -1.29 -7.12
N PRO A 138 0.77 -2.58 -7.51
CA PRO A 138 1.67 -2.91 -8.61
C PRO A 138 1.12 -2.48 -9.97
N ASP A 139 -0.19 -2.33 -10.11
CA ASP A 139 -0.89 -1.83 -11.29
C ASP A 139 -0.92 -0.29 -11.38
N GLY A 140 -0.33 0.41 -10.41
CA GLY A 140 -0.20 1.85 -10.41
C GLY A 140 -1.53 2.62 -10.37
N PRO A 141 -1.49 3.97 -10.38
CA PRO A 141 -2.70 4.79 -10.25
C PRO A 141 -3.48 4.96 -11.58
N ARG A 142 -2.96 4.47 -12.69
CA ARG A 142 -3.55 4.63 -14.03
C ARG A 142 -3.79 3.30 -14.74
N GLY A 143 -3.35 2.19 -14.15
CA GLY A 143 -3.45 0.86 -14.74
C GLY A 143 -2.52 0.61 -15.94
N PRO A 144 -2.80 -0.40 -16.72
CA PRO A 144 -4.03 -1.21 -16.73
C PRO A 144 -4.21 -2.10 -15.49
N MET A 145 -5.47 -2.40 -15.15
CA MET A 145 -5.85 -3.27 -14.04
C MET A 145 -5.15 -4.63 -14.11
N TYR A 146 -4.60 -5.09 -12.98
CA TYR A 146 -3.91 -6.37 -12.85
C TYR A 146 -2.65 -6.54 -13.72
N VAL A 147 -2.02 -5.45 -14.11
CA VAL A 147 -0.68 -5.45 -14.71
C VAL A 147 0.34 -5.04 -13.66
N VAL A 148 1.42 -5.79 -13.54
CA VAL A 148 2.49 -5.49 -12.57
C VAL A 148 3.55 -4.62 -13.22
N GLU A 149 3.61 -3.37 -12.79
CA GLU A 149 4.66 -2.44 -13.17
C GLU A 149 6.03 -2.82 -12.56
N PRO A 150 7.15 -2.60 -13.26
CA PRO A 150 8.48 -3.02 -12.79
C PRO A 150 8.92 -2.39 -11.45
N GLY A 151 8.28 -1.32 -11.02
CA GLY A 151 8.71 -0.54 -9.85
C GLY A 151 8.83 -1.35 -8.57
N VAL A 152 7.87 -2.21 -8.27
CA VAL A 152 7.89 -3.06 -7.07
C VAL A 152 9.08 -4.02 -7.08
N LEU A 153 9.38 -4.62 -8.25
CA LEU A 153 10.49 -5.54 -8.41
C LEU A 153 11.85 -4.84 -8.25
N VAL A 154 11.97 -3.62 -8.76
CA VAL A 154 13.22 -2.83 -8.61
C VAL A 154 13.47 -2.52 -7.15
N VAL A 155 12.46 -2.03 -6.43
CA VAL A 155 12.61 -1.63 -5.01
C VAL A 155 12.94 -2.84 -4.13
N THR A 156 12.23 -3.94 -4.28
CA THR A 156 12.45 -5.15 -3.47
C THR A 156 13.80 -5.81 -3.76
N ARG A 157 14.20 -5.91 -5.02
CA ARG A 157 15.53 -6.43 -5.40
C ARG A 157 16.68 -5.59 -4.87
N ARG A 158 16.55 -4.25 -4.88
CA ARG A 158 17.58 -3.34 -4.37
C ARG A 158 17.78 -3.44 -2.87
N ASN A 159 16.75 -3.84 -2.15
CA ASN A 159 16.79 -4.03 -0.70
C ASN A 159 16.95 -5.50 -0.28
N ASN A 160 16.95 -6.44 -1.24
CA ASN A 160 16.83 -7.87 -0.98
C ASN A 160 15.68 -8.20 -0.03
N ALA A 161 14.57 -7.50 -0.17
CA ALA A 161 13.43 -7.52 0.75
C ALA A 161 12.28 -8.35 0.19
N PRO A 162 11.50 -9.03 1.03
CA PRO A 162 10.34 -9.81 0.59
C PRO A 162 9.19 -8.92 0.13
N MET A 163 8.34 -9.48 -0.71
CA MET A 163 7.03 -8.96 -1.06
C MET A 163 5.96 -9.74 -0.29
N VAL A 164 5.22 -9.05 0.57
CA VAL A 164 4.05 -9.58 1.24
C VAL A 164 2.83 -9.25 0.37
N LEU A 165 2.38 -10.22 -0.40
CA LEU A 165 1.22 -10.08 -1.26
C LEU A 165 -0.05 -10.19 -0.42
N VAL A 166 -0.91 -9.17 -0.52
CA VAL A 166 -2.16 -9.08 0.25
C VAL A 166 -3.34 -9.32 -0.68
N GLY A 167 -3.91 -10.51 -0.58
CA GLY A 167 -5.13 -10.89 -1.27
C GLY A 167 -6.36 -10.47 -0.48
N VAL A 168 -7.34 -9.88 -1.18
CA VAL A 168 -8.58 -9.42 -0.57
C VAL A 168 -9.76 -9.89 -1.39
N GLU A 169 -10.70 -10.56 -0.75
CA GLU A 169 -11.98 -10.94 -1.31
C GLU A 169 -13.11 -10.30 -0.49
N PHE A 170 -14.02 -9.61 -1.17
CA PHE A 170 -15.22 -9.05 -0.54
C PHE A 170 -16.42 -9.98 -0.76
N THR A 171 -17.16 -10.31 0.29
CA THR A 171 -18.38 -11.10 0.12
C THR A 171 -19.51 -10.28 -0.51
N ARG A 172 -19.55 -8.97 -0.21
CA ARG A 172 -20.48 -7.99 -0.80
C ARG A 172 -19.78 -6.66 -0.99
N ALA A 173 -19.77 -6.14 -2.20
CA ALA A 173 -19.20 -4.84 -2.53
C ALA A 173 -19.90 -4.22 -3.75
N TRP A 174 -19.89 -2.90 -3.81
CA TRP A 174 -20.13 -2.19 -5.05
C TRP A 174 -18.85 -2.17 -5.88
N ARG A 175 -18.98 -2.23 -7.19
CA ARG A 175 -17.89 -2.02 -8.13
C ARG A 175 -18.12 -0.72 -8.88
N LEU A 176 -17.13 0.17 -8.79
CA LEU A 176 -17.18 1.44 -9.51
C LEU A 176 -16.91 1.24 -11.01
N LYS A 177 -17.42 2.16 -11.83
CA LYS A 177 -17.10 2.21 -13.28
C LYS A 177 -15.78 2.98 -13.53
N SER A 178 -14.75 2.71 -12.71
CA SER A 178 -13.40 3.25 -12.87
C SER A 178 -12.53 2.29 -13.70
N TRP A 179 -11.32 2.74 -14.12
CA TRP A 179 -10.38 1.93 -14.88
C TRP A 179 -10.01 0.62 -14.19
N ASP A 180 -9.96 0.64 -12.83
CA ASP A 180 -9.61 -0.49 -11.96
C ASP A 180 -10.84 -1.25 -11.46
N ARG A 181 -12.06 -0.77 -11.73
CA ARG A 181 -13.30 -1.32 -11.17
C ARG A 181 -13.24 -1.42 -9.65
N PHE A 182 -12.89 -0.31 -8.97
CA PHE A 182 -12.64 -0.21 -7.53
C PHE A 182 -13.77 -0.79 -6.69
N TYR A 183 -13.41 -1.57 -5.67
CA TYR A 183 -14.37 -2.18 -4.75
C TYR A 183 -14.64 -1.29 -3.54
N ILE A 184 -15.92 -1.04 -3.27
CA ILE A 184 -16.41 -0.44 -2.03
C ILE A 184 -17.21 -1.51 -1.27
N PRO A 185 -16.64 -2.13 -0.23
CA PRO A 185 -17.32 -3.18 0.52
C PRO A 185 -18.56 -2.64 1.23
N TRP A 186 -19.62 -3.42 1.26
CA TRP A 186 -20.80 -3.04 2.04
C TRP A 186 -20.47 -3.02 3.52
N PRO A 187 -21.02 -2.07 4.31
CA PRO A 187 -20.94 -2.14 5.76
C PRO A 187 -21.35 -3.51 6.28
N PHE A 188 -20.71 -3.98 7.34
CA PHE A 188 -20.94 -5.28 7.98
C PHE A 188 -20.65 -6.52 7.12
N SER A 189 -20.14 -6.35 5.89
CA SER A 189 -19.75 -7.47 5.04
C SER A 189 -18.45 -8.14 5.52
N ARG A 190 -18.23 -9.38 5.08
CA ARG A 190 -16.98 -10.09 5.36
C ARG A 190 -15.92 -9.72 4.33
N VAL A 191 -14.70 -9.57 4.82
CA VAL A 191 -13.48 -9.33 4.06
C VAL A 191 -12.54 -10.51 4.33
N ILE A 192 -12.38 -11.38 3.35
CA ILE A 192 -11.51 -12.54 3.45
C ILE A 192 -10.12 -12.11 2.99
N LEU A 193 -9.15 -12.22 3.89
CA LEU A 193 -7.74 -11.94 3.60
C LEU A 193 -7.00 -13.23 3.28
N ARG A 194 -6.13 -13.15 2.28
CA ARG A 194 -5.14 -14.19 1.95
C ARG A 194 -3.77 -13.55 1.83
N CYS A 195 -2.73 -14.32 2.08
CA CYS A 195 -1.37 -13.82 2.01
C CYS A 195 -0.45 -14.83 1.33
N SER A 196 0.40 -14.31 0.46
CA SER A 196 1.56 -15.02 -0.06
C SER A 196 2.81 -14.16 0.15
N VAL A 197 3.91 -14.76 0.56
CA VAL A 197 5.18 -14.06 0.71
C VAL A 197 6.11 -14.53 -0.39
N LEU A 198 6.55 -13.59 -1.22
CA LEU A 198 7.54 -13.85 -2.26
C LEU A 198 8.89 -13.26 -1.82
N PRO A 199 9.97 -14.04 -1.82
CA PRO A 199 11.30 -13.51 -1.56
C PRO A 199 11.77 -12.60 -2.70
N ALA A 200 12.83 -11.85 -2.51
CA ALA A 200 13.42 -11.01 -3.57
C ALA A 200 13.95 -11.83 -4.75
N LYS A 201 14.27 -13.10 -4.51
CA LYS A 201 14.72 -14.12 -5.49
C LYS A 201 14.00 -15.43 -5.21
N ASN A 202 13.77 -16.23 -6.24
CA ASN A 202 13.22 -17.57 -6.08
C ASN A 202 14.23 -18.56 -5.43
N ALA A 203 13.79 -19.79 -5.17
CA ALA A 203 14.64 -20.83 -4.57
C ALA A 203 15.92 -21.15 -5.37
N ASN A 204 15.90 -20.91 -6.69
CA ASN A 204 17.05 -21.10 -7.58
C ASN A 204 17.98 -19.88 -7.64
N GLY A 205 17.71 -18.82 -6.85
CA GLY A 205 18.46 -17.57 -6.88
C GLY A 205 18.11 -16.66 -8.07
N GLU A 206 17.12 -17.00 -8.87
CA GLU A 206 16.67 -16.23 -10.01
C GLU A 206 15.77 -15.08 -9.58
N LYS A 207 15.75 -14.03 -10.39
CA LYS A 207 14.91 -12.85 -10.15
C LYS A 207 13.46 -13.16 -10.53
N LEU A 208 12.53 -12.90 -9.63
CA LEU A 208 11.10 -12.97 -9.93
C LEU A 208 10.73 -12.03 -11.09
N SER A 209 9.89 -12.49 -12.00
CA SER A 209 9.32 -11.68 -13.07
C SER A 209 8.06 -10.92 -12.61
N ALA A 210 7.59 -9.99 -13.43
CA ALA A 210 6.30 -9.33 -13.20
C ALA A 210 5.13 -10.33 -13.29
N ASP A 211 5.24 -11.32 -14.18
CA ASP A 211 4.22 -12.36 -14.36
C ASP A 211 4.14 -13.29 -13.14
N ASP A 212 5.26 -13.62 -12.49
CA ASP A 212 5.27 -14.40 -11.24
C ASP A 212 4.50 -13.68 -10.14
N VAL A 213 4.78 -12.39 -9.94
CA VAL A 213 4.08 -11.55 -8.94
C VAL A 213 2.60 -11.42 -9.30
N ARG A 214 2.29 -11.19 -10.58
CA ARG A 214 0.92 -11.10 -11.08
C ARG A 214 0.15 -12.38 -10.82
N ALA A 215 0.70 -13.52 -11.22
CA ALA A 215 0.06 -14.83 -11.05
C ALA A 215 -0.21 -15.13 -9.57
N ALA A 216 0.79 -14.90 -8.70
CA ALA A 216 0.65 -15.11 -7.26
C ALA A 216 -0.40 -14.19 -6.63
N LEU A 217 -0.47 -12.91 -7.04
CA LEU A 217 -1.43 -11.96 -6.48
C LEU A 217 -2.86 -12.19 -6.99
N ILE A 218 -3.03 -12.63 -8.25
CA ILE A 218 -4.33 -13.05 -8.78
C ILE A 218 -4.84 -14.30 -8.06
N ALA A 219 -3.98 -15.28 -7.81
CA ALA A 219 -4.37 -16.53 -7.14
C ALA A 219 -4.98 -16.30 -5.76
N ILE A 220 -4.54 -15.26 -5.04
CA ILE A 220 -5.05 -14.92 -3.69
C ILE A 220 -6.11 -13.80 -3.68
N SER A 221 -6.34 -13.14 -4.81
CA SER A 221 -7.29 -12.02 -4.95
C SER A 221 -8.35 -12.32 -6.01
N PRO A 222 -9.27 -13.29 -5.78
CA PRO A 222 -10.27 -13.64 -6.77
C PRO A 222 -11.15 -12.45 -7.11
N ASP A 223 -11.42 -12.28 -8.40
CA ASP A 223 -12.39 -11.31 -8.89
C ASP A 223 -13.78 -11.96 -8.84
N LYS A 224 -14.76 -11.24 -8.31
CA LYS A 224 -16.16 -11.64 -8.38
C LYS A 224 -16.83 -10.71 -9.38
N ASP A 225 -17.37 -11.28 -10.42
CA ASP A 225 -18.20 -10.60 -11.42
C ASP A 225 -19.49 -10.04 -10.81
#